data_fad5c4693a7be8f3c98c21013b500082
#
_entry.id   fad5c4693a7be8f3c98c21013b500082
#
_cell.length_a   1.000
_cell.length_b   1.000
_cell.length_c   1.000
_cell.angle_alpha   90.00
_cell.angle_beta   90.00
_cell.angle_gamma   90.00
#
_symmetry.space_group_name_H-M   'P 1'
#
loop_
_entity.id
_entity.type
_entity.pdbx_description
1 polymer ?
#
loop_
_entity_poly.entity_id
_entity_poly.type
_entity_poly.pdbx_seq_one_letter_code
_entity_poly.pdbx_strand_id
1 'polypeptide(L)'
;LHGYVHDQGAAMFGGVNGNAGLFSNSNDVAKMMQMYMQEGYYGGKRYFKAETVRKFNKRYYAKNNVRRGLGFDKPQINPREKATCGCVSPKSFGHSGYTGTYTWADPETELVYVFLSNRVYPSATNSGLVKNSIRTVAQQIIQDALIEE
;
A
#
# COMPACT_ATOMS: atom_id res chain seq x y z
N LEU A 1 -15.07 -15.88 7.33
CA LEU A 1 -13.82 -16.64 7.23
C LEU A 1 -12.88 -16.22 8.35
N HIS A 2 -12.46 -17.12 9.19
CA HIS A 2 -11.49 -16.88 10.25
C HIS A 2 -10.24 -17.73 9.97
N GLY A 3 -9.07 -17.07 9.78
CA GLY A 3 -7.83 -17.76 9.46
C GLY A 3 -7.70 -18.26 8.02
N TYR A 4 -8.64 -17.91 7.14
CA TYR A 4 -8.61 -18.26 5.73
C TYR A 4 -8.51 -16.99 4.86
N VAL A 5 -7.79 -17.11 3.74
CA VAL A 5 -7.72 -16.01 2.76
C VAL A 5 -9.10 -15.73 2.16
N HIS A 6 -9.42 -14.44 2.02
CA HIS A 6 -10.70 -14.03 1.42
C HIS A 6 -10.74 -14.24 -0.10
N ASP A 7 -9.59 -14.12 -0.77
CA ASP A 7 -9.46 -14.24 -2.21
C ASP A 7 -9.66 -15.70 -2.67
N GLN A 8 -10.63 -15.94 -3.54
CA GLN A 8 -10.98 -17.26 -4.01
C GLN A 8 -9.86 -17.90 -4.86
N GLY A 9 -9.17 -17.09 -5.68
CA GLY A 9 -8.04 -17.56 -6.47
C GLY A 9 -6.89 -18.04 -5.58
N ALA A 10 -6.52 -17.24 -4.58
CA ALA A 10 -5.50 -17.65 -3.61
C ALA A 10 -5.91 -18.89 -2.81
N ALA A 11 -7.20 -19.01 -2.45
CA ALA A 11 -7.73 -20.19 -1.75
C ALA A 11 -7.56 -21.47 -2.57
N MET A 12 -7.76 -21.43 -3.89
CA MET A 12 -7.55 -22.56 -4.80
C MET A 12 -6.09 -23.02 -4.85
N PHE A 13 -5.14 -22.14 -4.55
CA PHE A 13 -3.70 -22.45 -4.42
C PHE A 13 -3.28 -22.73 -2.99
N GLY A 14 -4.19 -23.15 -2.12
CA GLY A 14 -3.89 -23.51 -0.73
C GLY A 14 -3.79 -22.30 0.22
N GLY A 15 -4.26 -21.12 -0.20
CA GLY A 15 -4.29 -19.91 0.62
C GLY A 15 -3.01 -19.07 0.63
N VAL A 16 -1.96 -19.53 -0.05
CA VAL A 16 -0.67 -18.81 -0.17
C VAL A 16 -0.38 -18.54 -1.64
N ASN A 17 -0.53 -17.28 -2.05
CA ASN A 17 -0.31 -16.90 -3.44
C ASN A 17 0.24 -15.46 -3.52
N GLY A 18 0.88 -15.12 -4.64
CA GLY A 18 1.49 -13.82 -4.87
C GLY A 18 0.52 -12.64 -4.94
N ASN A 19 -0.76 -12.87 -5.24
CA ASN A 19 -1.78 -11.84 -5.33
C ASN A 19 -2.50 -11.58 -3.99
N ALA A 20 -2.60 -12.59 -3.13
CA ALA A 20 -3.27 -12.51 -1.83
C ALA A 20 -2.85 -13.71 -0.94
N GLY A 21 -3.17 -13.66 0.35
CA GLY A 21 -2.90 -14.76 1.28
C GLY A 21 -1.94 -14.40 2.41
N LEU A 22 -1.42 -13.17 2.41
CA LEU A 22 -0.60 -12.68 3.52
C LEU A 22 -1.48 -12.27 4.70
N PHE A 23 -1.20 -12.82 5.88
CA PHE A 23 -1.71 -12.39 7.17
C PHE A 23 -0.58 -11.74 7.97
N SER A 24 -0.84 -10.57 8.54
CA SER A 24 0.17 -9.81 9.27
C SER A 24 -0.49 -8.87 10.29
N ASN A 25 0.33 -8.11 10.99
CA ASN A 25 -0.06 -7.00 11.87
C ASN A 25 0.54 -5.68 11.36
N SER A 26 0.07 -4.55 11.89
CA SER A 26 0.48 -3.22 11.42
C SER A 26 2.00 -2.97 11.58
N ASN A 27 2.58 -3.44 12.67
CA ASN A 27 4.00 -3.23 12.95
C ASN A 27 4.90 -3.98 11.96
N ASP A 28 4.58 -5.23 11.64
CA ASP A 28 5.38 -6.01 10.69
C ASP A 28 5.20 -5.53 9.25
N VAL A 29 3.99 -5.09 8.88
CA VAL A 29 3.77 -4.41 7.59
C VAL A 29 4.58 -3.11 7.53
N ALA A 30 4.62 -2.32 8.61
CA ALA A 30 5.41 -1.08 8.66
C ALA A 30 6.91 -1.34 8.49
N LYS A 31 7.46 -2.38 9.15
CA LYS A 31 8.87 -2.80 8.95
C LYS A 31 9.17 -3.16 7.49
N MET A 32 8.26 -3.89 6.84
CA MET A 32 8.41 -4.23 5.43
C MET A 32 8.40 -2.98 4.54
N MET A 33 7.48 -2.05 4.78
CA MET A 33 7.40 -0.81 4.03
C MET A 33 8.63 0.07 4.26
N GLN A 34 9.11 0.16 5.49
CA GLN A 34 10.36 0.87 5.83
C GLN A 34 11.57 0.24 5.12
N MET A 35 11.67 -1.08 5.09
CA MET A 35 12.73 -1.77 4.35
C MET A 35 12.71 -1.40 2.85
N TYR A 36 11.54 -1.35 2.23
CA TYR A 36 11.43 -0.92 0.83
C TYR A 36 11.74 0.57 0.66
N MET A 37 11.32 1.42 1.59
CA MET A 37 11.64 2.85 1.61
C MET A 37 13.15 3.09 1.74
N GLN A 38 13.85 2.25 2.50
CA GLN A 38 15.31 2.23 2.64
C GLN A 38 15.99 1.38 1.55
N GLU A 39 15.34 1.22 0.40
CA GLU A 39 15.88 0.54 -0.77
C GLU A 39 16.43 -0.88 -0.48
N GLY A 40 15.72 -1.64 0.34
CA GLY A 40 16.03 -3.03 0.64
C GLY A 40 16.96 -3.23 1.83
N TYR A 41 17.15 -2.22 2.66
CA TYR A 41 17.95 -2.28 3.89
C TYR A 41 17.04 -2.08 5.11
N TYR A 42 17.25 -2.86 6.17
CA TYR A 42 16.54 -2.71 7.44
C TYR A 42 17.28 -3.41 8.58
N GLY A 43 17.31 -2.79 9.76
CA GLY A 43 17.86 -3.40 10.98
C GLY A 43 19.33 -3.85 10.86
N GLY A 44 20.16 -3.07 10.17
CA GLY A 44 21.58 -3.41 9.98
C GLY A 44 21.86 -4.43 8.86
N LYS A 45 20.82 -4.89 8.15
CA LYS A 45 20.95 -5.94 7.13
C LYS A 45 20.34 -5.51 5.78
N ARG A 46 21.01 -5.88 4.69
CA ARG A 46 20.48 -5.74 3.34
C ARG A 46 19.75 -7.01 2.92
N TYR A 47 18.46 -6.85 2.57
CA TYR A 47 17.58 -7.94 2.11
C TYR A 47 17.47 -7.97 0.59
N PHE A 48 17.44 -6.81 -0.05
CA PHE A 48 17.38 -6.65 -1.51
C PHE A 48 18.43 -5.65 -1.99
N LYS A 49 18.88 -5.82 -3.22
CA LYS A 49 19.69 -4.80 -3.87
C LYS A 49 18.87 -3.53 -4.11
N ALA A 50 19.46 -2.36 -3.87
CA ALA A 50 18.80 -1.07 -4.07
C ALA A 50 18.25 -0.92 -5.50
N GLU A 51 19.05 -1.32 -6.50
CA GLU A 51 18.65 -1.31 -7.92
C GLU A 51 17.39 -2.15 -8.19
N THR A 52 17.25 -3.30 -7.51
CA THR A 52 16.07 -4.16 -7.63
C THR A 52 14.83 -3.44 -7.09
N VAL A 53 14.91 -2.85 -5.90
CA VAL A 53 13.79 -2.10 -5.32
C VAL A 53 13.39 -0.94 -6.23
N ARG A 54 14.36 -0.15 -6.71
CA ARG A 54 14.09 0.96 -7.66
C ARG A 54 13.44 0.48 -8.95
N LYS A 55 13.92 -0.66 -9.50
CA LYS A 55 13.35 -1.26 -10.72
C LYS A 55 11.88 -1.63 -10.51
N PHE A 56 11.53 -2.27 -9.41
CA PHE A 56 10.15 -2.68 -9.13
C PHE A 56 9.23 -1.50 -8.77
N ASN A 57 9.77 -0.42 -8.21
CA ASN A 57 9.02 0.77 -7.82
C ASN A 57 8.88 1.82 -8.95
N LYS A 58 9.58 1.66 -10.07
CA LYS A 58 9.56 2.59 -11.19
C LYS A 58 8.25 2.46 -11.98
N ARG A 59 7.65 3.61 -12.37
CA ARG A 59 6.55 3.68 -13.35
C ARG A 59 7.11 3.47 -14.75
N TYR A 60 6.71 2.42 -15.43
CA TYR A 60 7.15 2.13 -16.81
C TYR A 60 6.18 2.66 -17.86
N TYR A 61 4.90 2.70 -17.54
CA TYR A 61 3.83 2.98 -18.50
C TYR A 61 3.03 4.25 -18.15
N ALA A 62 3.68 5.25 -17.54
CA ALA A 62 3.05 6.52 -17.19
C ALA A 62 2.41 7.24 -18.39
N LYS A 63 3.04 7.16 -19.57
CA LYS A 63 2.50 7.72 -20.82
C LYS A 63 1.18 7.08 -21.26
N ASN A 64 0.90 5.85 -20.80
CA ASN A 64 -0.34 5.13 -21.04
C ASN A 64 -1.34 5.30 -19.88
N ASN A 65 -1.13 6.28 -19.02
CA ASN A 65 -1.91 6.52 -17.79
C ASN A 65 -1.92 5.35 -16.79
N VAL A 66 -0.88 4.50 -16.81
CA VAL A 66 -0.67 3.44 -15.83
C VAL A 66 0.23 3.97 -14.72
N ARG A 67 -0.35 4.16 -13.52
CA ARG A 67 0.38 4.70 -12.37
C ARG A 67 1.29 3.69 -11.69
N ARG A 68 1.06 2.40 -11.84
CA ARG A 68 1.76 1.32 -11.12
C ARG A 68 3.22 1.15 -11.53
N GLY A 69 4.05 0.74 -10.56
CA GLY A 69 5.31 0.04 -10.81
C GLY A 69 5.08 -1.44 -11.11
N LEU A 70 6.12 -2.27 -11.03
CA LEU A 70 5.97 -3.72 -11.24
C LEU A 70 5.33 -4.43 -10.05
N GLY A 71 5.45 -3.88 -8.83
CA GLY A 71 4.86 -4.43 -7.63
C GLY A 71 3.92 -3.46 -6.93
N PHE A 72 4.41 -2.27 -6.64
CA PHE A 72 3.66 -1.26 -5.90
C PHE A 72 2.76 -0.40 -6.78
N ASP A 73 1.70 0.10 -6.17
CA ASP A 73 0.93 1.23 -6.65
C ASP A 73 1.68 2.54 -6.36
N LYS A 74 1.41 3.56 -7.18
CA LYS A 74 2.03 4.89 -7.08
C LYS A 74 0.92 5.95 -6.99
N PRO A 75 1.24 7.19 -6.59
CA PRO A 75 0.27 8.28 -6.60
C PRO A 75 -0.41 8.41 -7.95
N GLN A 76 -1.63 8.89 -7.93
CA GLN A 76 -2.43 9.12 -9.14
C GLN A 76 -1.71 10.02 -10.15
N ILE A 77 -1.82 9.67 -11.43
CA ILE A 77 -1.38 10.51 -12.55
C ILE A 77 -2.50 11.51 -12.88
N ASN A 78 -3.73 11.02 -12.92
CA ASN A 78 -4.90 11.84 -13.12
C ASN A 78 -5.41 12.37 -11.75
N PRO A 79 -5.50 13.70 -11.53
CA PRO A 79 -6.00 14.27 -10.26
C PRO A 79 -7.41 13.85 -9.87
N ARG A 80 -8.21 13.35 -10.83
CA ARG A 80 -9.58 12.86 -10.53
C ARG A 80 -9.59 11.47 -9.88
N GLU A 81 -8.49 10.72 -9.97
CA GLU A 81 -8.33 9.44 -9.29
C GLU A 81 -8.00 9.66 -7.81
N LYS A 82 -8.47 8.77 -6.96
CA LYS A 82 -8.24 8.82 -5.50
C LYS A 82 -7.46 7.60 -5.03
N ALA A 83 -6.29 7.37 -5.62
CA ALA A 83 -5.39 6.30 -5.18
C ALA A 83 -4.77 6.62 -3.82
N THR A 84 -4.50 7.91 -3.57
CA THR A 84 -3.97 8.47 -2.32
C THR A 84 -4.76 9.73 -1.93
N CYS A 85 -4.38 10.39 -0.83
CA CYS A 85 -4.90 11.72 -0.47
C CYS A 85 -4.58 12.78 -1.53
N GLY A 86 -3.59 12.56 -2.40
CA GLY A 86 -3.05 13.59 -3.28
C GLY A 86 -1.96 14.45 -2.63
N CYS A 87 -1.69 14.23 -1.35
CA CYS A 87 -0.74 14.98 -0.51
C CYS A 87 0.63 14.30 -0.39
N VAL A 88 0.81 13.13 -1.01
CA VAL A 88 2.06 12.35 -0.96
C VAL A 88 3.00 12.70 -2.11
N SER A 89 4.29 12.48 -1.92
CA SER A 89 5.29 12.76 -2.95
C SER A 89 5.17 11.85 -4.17
N PRO A 90 5.69 12.26 -5.34
CA PRO A 90 5.76 11.40 -6.53
C PRO A 90 6.62 10.14 -6.34
N LYS A 91 7.55 10.15 -5.38
CA LYS A 91 8.39 9.00 -5.05
C LYS A 91 7.67 7.97 -4.19
N SER A 92 6.59 8.37 -3.51
CA SER A 92 5.83 7.50 -2.62
C SER A 92 5.26 6.27 -3.33
N PHE A 93 4.97 5.23 -2.57
CA PHE A 93 4.47 3.96 -3.08
C PHE A 93 3.70 3.20 -2.00
N GLY A 94 2.83 2.32 -2.43
CA GLY A 94 2.04 1.52 -1.51
C GLY A 94 1.11 0.56 -2.22
N HIS A 95 0.10 0.07 -1.53
CA HIS A 95 -0.97 -0.72 -2.13
C HIS A 95 -2.23 -0.73 -1.25
N SER A 96 -3.36 -0.97 -1.88
CA SER A 96 -4.64 -1.20 -1.19
C SER A 96 -5.07 -2.65 -1.35
N GLY A 97 -5.61 -3.25 -0.27
CA GLY A 97 -6.21 -4.57 -0.29
C GLY A 97 -7.72 -4.54 -0.47
N TYR A 98 -8.27 -5.56 -1.12
CA TYR A 98 -9.72 -5.70 -1.33
C TYR A 98 -10.49 -5.73 0.00
N THR A 99 -9.94 -6.38 1.01
CA THR A 99 -10.54 -6.50 2.35
C THR A 99 -10.53 -5.21 3.16
N GLY A 100 -9.94 -4.13 2.63
CA GLY A 100 -9.96 -2.80 3.23
C GLY A 100 -8.61 -2.33 3.76
N THR A 101 -7.60 -3.18 3.75
CA THR A 101 -6.24 -2.83 4.14
C THR A 101 -5.63 -1.81 3.19
N TYR A 102 -4.69 -1.01 3.72
CA TYR A 102 -3.96 -0.01 2.94
C TYR A 102 -2.60 0.24 3.61
N THR A 103 -1.57 0.36 2.82
CA THR A 103 -0.26 0.79 3.30
C THR A 103 0.40 1.71 2.28
N TRP A 104 1.14 2.70 2.77
CA TRP A 104 1.82 3.67 1.94
C TRP A 104 3.12 4.13 2.60
N ALA A 105 4.18 4.26 1.83
CA ALA A 105 5.46 4.81 2.26
C ALA A 105 5.83 6.00 1.38
N ASP A 106 6.28 7.07 2.00
CA ASP A 106 6.74 8.28 1.33
C ASP A 106 8.18 8.60 1.72
N PRO A 107 9.14 8.40 0.81
CA PRO A 107 10.55 8.67 1.09
C PRO A 107 10.90 10.15 1.29
N GLU A 108 10.06 11.08 0.86
CA GLU A 108 10.33 12.52 1.02
C GLU A 108 9.92 13.04 2.40
N THR A 109 8.88 12.46 2.98
CA THR A 109 8.44 12.78 4.35
C THR A 109 8.88 11.74 5.38
N GLU A 110 9.53 10.67 4.93
CA GLU A 110 9.95 9.52 5.75
C GLU A 110 8.79 8.82 6.48
N LEU A 111 7.56 9.03 6.01
CA LEU A 111 6.34 8.48 6.60
C LEU A 111 6.01 7.09 6.07
N VAL A 112 5.75 6.17 6.97
CA VAL A 112 5.10 4.88 6.68
C VAL A 112 3.72 4.87 7.31
N TYR A 113 2.69 4.79 6.46
CA TYR A 113 1.30 4.72 6.87
C TYR A 113 0.75 3.30 6.65
N VAL A 114 0.17 2.71 7.70
CA VAL A 114 -0.48 1.40 7.65
C VAL A 114 -1.89 1.51 8.23
N PHE A 115 -2.87 1.11 7.44
CA PHE A 115 -4.27 1.07 7.83
C PHE A 115 -4.82 -0.35 7.63
N LEU A 116 -5.16 -1.02 8.72
CA LEU A 116 -5.72 -2.36 8.70
C LEU A 116 -7.20 -2.30 9.03
N SER A 117 -8.02 -2.91 8.19
CA SER A 117 -9.46 -3.03 8.39
C SER A 117 -10.00 -4.29 7.74
N ASN A 118 -11.23 -4.67 8.10
CA ASN A 118 -11.94 -5.77 7.48
C ASN A 118 -13.33 -5.30 7.01
N ARG A 119 -13.35 -4.56 5.89
CA ARG A 119 -14.61 -4.04 5.34
C ARG A 119 -15.57 -5.12 4.82
N VAL A 120 -15.05 -6.31 4.56
CA VAL A 120 -15.84 -7.42 4.02
C VAL A 120 -16.63 -8.18 5.10
N TYR A 121 -16.45 -7.84 6.36
CA TYR A 121 -17.26 -8.35 7.45
C TYR A 121 -18.33 -7.33 7.87
N PRO A 122 -19.59 -7.73 8.09
CA PRO A 122 -20.16 -9.07 7.90
C PRO A 122 -20.52 -9.36 6.44
N SER A 123 -20.39 -8.41 5.53
CA SER A 123 -20.73 -8.56 4.12
C SER A 123 -19.71 -7.91 3.19
N ALA A 124 -19.31 -8.62 2.14
CA ALA A 124 -18.43 -8.11 1.09
C ALA A 124 -19.06 -6.95 0.27
N THR A 125 -20.38 -6.78 0.34
CA THR A 125 -21.10 -5.65 -0.29
C THR A 125 -20.91 -4.34 0.45
N ASN A 126 -20.36 -4.36 1.67
CA ASN A 126 -20.07 -3.14 2.42
C ASN A 126 -19.07 -2.26 1.66
N SER A 127 -19.53 -1.08 1.27
CA SER A 127 -18.75 -0.11 0.48
C SER A 127 -18.44 1.19 1.26
N GLY A 128 -18.84 1.29 2.53
CA GLY A 128 -18.70 2.52 3.33
C GLY A 128 -17.27 3.05 3.39
N LEU A 129 -16.29 2.15 3.60
CA LEU A 129 -14.88 2.51 3.66
C LEU A 129 -14.37 3.14 2.35
N VAL A 130 -14.82 2.62 1.20
CA VAL A 130 -14.40 3.09 -0.13
C VAL A 130 -15.17 4.35 -0.52
N LYS A 131 -16.51 4.37 -0.36
CA LYS A 131 -17.37 5.51 -0.71
C LYS A 131 -16.99 6.78 0.05
N ASN A 132 -16.63 6.65 1.33
CA ASN A 132 -16.22 7.77 2.17
C ASN A 132 -14.72 8.06 2.12
N SER A 133 -13.95 7.35 1.29
CA SER A 133 -12.49 7.54 1.14
C SER A 133 -11.74 7.50 2.47
N ILE A 134 -12.18 6.71 3.44
CA ILE A 134 -11.69 6.73 4.83
C ILE A 134 -10.16 6.59 4.91
N ARG A 135 -9.58 5.69 4.10
CA ARG A 135 -8.13 5.42 4.10
C ARG A 135 -7.32 6.63 3.66
N THR A 136 -7.77 7.32 2.63
CA THR A 136 -7.07 8.50 2.07
C THR A 136 -7.36 9.77 2.86
N VAL A 137 -8.54 9.89 3.48
CA VAL A 137 -8.83 10.99 4.43
C VAL A 137 -7.95 10.87 5.67
N ALA A 138 -7.82 9.67 6.26
CA ALA A 138 -6.91 9.45 7.39
C ALA A 138 -5.45 9.71 7.00
N GLN A 139 -5.04 9.33 5.78
CA GLN A 139 -3.71 9.64 5.26
C GLN A 139 -3.48 11.16 5.16
N GLN A 140 -4.47 11.91 4.67
CA GLN A 140 -4.39 13.37 4.59
C GLN A 140 -4.16 14.01 5.97
N ILE A 141 -4.97 13.64 6.97
CA ILE A 141 -4.86 14.17 8.33
C ILE A 141 -3.46 13.94 8.91
N ILE A 142 -2.88 12.75 8.67
CA ILE A 142 -1.55 12.42 9.15
C ILE A 142 -0.47 13.24 8.41
N GLN A 143 -0.61 13.42 7.09
CA GLN A 143 0.33 14.23 6.31
C GLN A 143 0.26 15.71 6.69
N ASP A 144 -0.93 16.23 6.91
CA ASP A 144 -1.10 17.63 7.32
C ASP A 144 -0.44 17.91 8.68
N ALA A 145 -0.48 16.94 9.59
CA ALA A 145 0.18 17.06 10.90
C ALA A 145 1.72 17.05 10.85
N LEU A 146 2.34 16.66 9.71
CA LEU A 146 3.80 16.69 9.54
C LEU A 146 4.31 18.03 8.98
N ILE A 147 3.43 18.86 8.44
CA ILE A 147 3.78 20.09 7.73
C ILE A 147 3.73 21.32 8.66
N GLU A 148 3.18 21.17 9.87
CA GLU A 148 2.97 22.27 10.83
C GLU A 148 4.18 22.60 11.74
N GLU A 149 5.42 22.27 11.32
CA GLU A 149 6.63 22.76 12.01
C GLU A 149 7.30 23.92 11.20
#